data_d752b624e5dd27a7d52d24ed1652dd4a
#
_entry.id   d752b624e5dd27a7d52d24ed1652dd4a
#
_cell.length_a   1.000
_cell.length_b   1.000
_cell.length_c   1.000
_cell.angle_alpha   90.00
_cell.angle_beta   90.00
_cell.angle_gamma   90.00
#
_symmetry.space_group_name_H-M   'P 1'
#
loop_
_entity.id
_entity.type
_entity.pdbx_description
1 polymer ?
#
loop_
_entity_poly.entity_id
_entity_poly.type
_entity_poly.pdbx_seq_one_letter_code
_entity_poly.pdbx_strand_id
1 'polypeptide(L)'
;MQIDNLTKENIISAIEYIDENGVPFHNQSTRYELVAEDGKKYPPKYVVAVAKSIVTSEEISTADFNSIEARGFLEKLGFVIETKQQVIYELHITADSVASTDEHFTMDNLSLGNDFEPTDAYFEKANGEIVKRDRQKREHKISNQTLPKLAFQIFEEQIAALPAEERAGFPICKYNSDDKMRYGIYLTEEELKEHITSLEYVTYINHNRVFYIYCWNIFSTIIFVQECLRKFGQAGDKFVLQYTEKAADSDSDWFPAIADYNPELTVDDWKSLLADSSVFT
;
A
#
# COMPACT_ATOMS: atom_id res chain seq x y z
N MET A 1 19.72 23.07 13.99
CA MET A 1 19.05 23.65 15.18
C MET A 1 17.93 22.71 15.58
N GLN A 2 17.77 22.40 16.86
CA GLN A 2 16.65 21.57 17.31
C GLN A 2 15.35 22.37 17.21
N ILE A 3 14.25 21.71 16.86
CA ILE A 3 12.93 22.35 16.73
C ILE A 3 12.46 23.03 18.02
N ASP A 4 12.93 22.58 19.17
CA ASP A 4 12.58 23.12 20.50
C ASP A 4 12.98 24.60 20.73
N ASN A 5 13.79 25.18 19.83
CA ASN A 5 14.21 26.58 19.90
C ASN A 5 13.31 27.54 19.10
N LEU A 6 12.29 27.02 18.40
CA LEU A 6 11.33 27.84 17.67
C LEU A 6 10.28 28.39 18.64
N THR A 7 9.83 29.60 18.38
CA THR A 7 8.77 30.26 19.18
C THR A 7 7.42 30.22 18.46
N LYS A 8 6.36 30.60 19.19
CA LYS A 8 5.03 30.71 18.59
C LYS A 8 5.00 31.73 17.44
N GLU A 9 5.74 32.83 17.56
CA GLU A 9 5.86 33.84 16.53
C GLU A 9 6.53 33.32 15.27
N ASN A 10 7.54 32.44 15.42
CA ASN A 10 8.17 31.79 14.25
C ASN A 10 7.18 30.89 13.48
N ILE A 11 6.29 30.19 14.21
CA ILE A 11 5.26 29.38 13.59
C ILE A 11 4.21 30.25 12.89
N ILE A 12 3.82 31.39 13.48
CA ILE A 12 2.90 32.35 12.83
C ILE A 12 3.52 32.89 11.54
N SER A 13 4.78 33.30 11.57
CA SER A 13 5.50 33.76 10.35
C SER A 13 5.60 32.68 9.29
N ALA A 14 5.74 31.41 9.69
CA ALA A 14 5.73 30.28 8.77
C ALA A 14 4.34 30.08 8.12
N ILE A 15 3.27 30.26 8.88
CA ILE A 15 1.90 30.19 8.35
C ILE A 15 1.67 31.30 7.32
N GLU A 16 2.08 32.54 7.64
CA GLU A 16 1.99 33.68 6.72
C GLU A 16 2.76 33.41 5.42
N TYR A 17 3.98 32.87 5.53
CA TYR A 17 4.77 32.47 4.36
C TYR A 17 4.04 31.41 3.51
N ILE A 18 3.41 30.42 4.16
CA ILE A 18 2.66 29.36 3.47
C ILE A 18 1.40 29.90 2.81
N ASP A 19 0.73 30.86 3.42
CA ASP A 19 -0.43 31.52 2.78
C ASP A 19 -0.06 32.26 1.48
N GLU A 20 1.15 32.82 1.42
CA GLU A 20 1.64 33.52 0.23
C GLU A 20 2.20 32.57 -0.85
N ASN A 21 2.88 31.51 -0.42
CA ASN A 21 3.66 30.66 -1.35
C ASN A 21 3.00 29.30 -1.61
N GLY A 22 2.00 28.91 -0.81
CA GLY A 22 1.35 27.62 -0.88
C GLY A 22 2.16 26.49 -0.22
N VAL A 23 1.56 25.31 -0.20
CA VAL A 23 2.20 24.07 0.26
C VAL A 23 2.59 23.24 -0.96
N PRO A 24 3.88 22.89 -1.14
CA PRO A 24 4.30 21.99 -2.21
C PRO A 24 3.56 20.64 -2.13
N PHE A 25 3.34 20.02 -3.28
CA PHE A 25 2.58 18.78 -3.37
C PHE A 25 3.08 17.68 -2.41
N HIS A 26 4.40 17.51 -2.31
CA HIS A 26 5.03 16.51 -1.45
C HIS A 26 4.99 16.82 0.06
N ASN A 27 4.58 18.03 0.44
CA ASN A 27 4.52 18.48 1.83
C ASN A 27 3.08 18.62 2.34
N GLN A 28 2.12 18.06 1.64
CA GLN A 28 0.72 18.06 2.05
C GLN A 28 0.51 17.22 3.32
N SER A 29 -0.45 17.62 4.13
CA SER A 29 -0.79 16.90 5.36
C SER A 29 -1.57 15.62 5.06
N THR A 30 -1.18 14.54 5.72
CA THR A 30 -1.82 13.23 5.54
C THR A 30 -2.45 12.69 6.81
N ARG A 31 -1.90 13.01 7.97
CA ARG A 31 -2.37 12.50 9.26
C ARG A 31 -2.82 13.57 10.22
N TYR A 32 -2.13 14.68 10.26
CA TYR A 32 -2.38 15.76 11.21
C TYR A 32 -2.47 17.09 10.50
N GLU A 33 -3.34 17.97 10.98
CA GLU A 33 -3.49 19.33 10.48
C GLU A 33 -3.36 20.30 11.64
N LEU A 34 -2.52 21.33 11.49
CA LEU A 34 -2.51 22.48 12.33
C LEU A 34 -3.70 23.35 11.94
N VAL A 35 -4.57 23.67 12.91
CA VAL A 35 -5.72 24.55 12.70
C VAL A 35 -5.36 25.93 13.20
N ALA A 36 -5.32 26.90 12.29
CA ALA A 36 -5.11 28.31 12.64
C ALA A 36 -6.39 28.93 13.25
N GLU A 37 -6.26 30.11 13.84
CA GLU A 37 -7.37 30.83 14.50
C GLU A 37 -8.50 31.19 13.52
N ASP A 38 -8.19 31.37 12.24
CA ASP A 38 -9.15 31.62 11.15
C ASP A 38 -9.80 30.31 10.60
N GLY A 39 -9.45 29.16 11.16
CA GLY A 39 -9.94 27.85 10.75
C GLY A 39 -9.23 27.22 9.54
N LYS A 40 -8.25 27.89 8.95
CA LYS A 40 -7.42 27.30 7.90
C LYS A 40 -6.56 26.18 8.47
N LYS A 41 -6.23 25.24 7.60
CA LYS A 41 -5.49 24.03 7.94
C LYS A 41 -4.17 23.96 7.21
N TYR A 42 -3.11 23.56 7.93
CA TYR A 42 -1.75 23.50 7.43
C TYR A 42 -1.06 22.19 7.82
N PRO A 43 -0.14 21.69 6.99
CA PRO A 43 0.66 20.52 7.33
C PRO A 43 1.64 20.82 8.47
N PRO A 44 1.51 20.20 9.64
CA PRO A 44 2.33 20.52 10.82
C PRO A 44 3.82 20.41 10.56
N LYS A 45 4.24 19.35 9.86
CA LYS A 45 5.65 19.11 9.55
C LYS A 45 6.22 20.18 8.61
N TYR A 46 5.46 20.60 7.60
CA TYR A 46 5.89 21.66 6.70
C TYR A 46 5.94 23.02 7.38
N VAL A 47 4.96 23.35 8.24
CA VAL A 47 4.97 24.58 9.03
C VAL A 47 6.25 24.69 9.88
N VAL A 48 6.62 23.61 10.58
CA VAL A 48 7.85 23.58 11.39
C VAL A 48 9.10 23.70 10.53
N ALA A 49 9.13 23.08 9.35
CA ALA A 49 10.25 23.18 8.41
C ALA A 49 10.43 24.62 7.89
N VAL A 50 9.33 25.27 7.52
CA VAL A 50 9.34 26.69 7.11
C VAL A 50 9.79 27.60 8.24
N ALA A 51 9.26 27.40 9.45
CA ALA A 51 9.68 28.18 10.63
C ALA A 51 11.18 28.01 10.91
N LYS A 52 11.70 26.79 10.81
CA LYS A 52 13.14 26.54 10.94
C LYS A 52 13.93 27.30 9.88
N SER A 53 13.52 27.19 8.62
CA SER A 53 14.16 27.89 7.50
C SER A 53 14.21 29.40 7.69
N ILE A 54 13.11 30.02 8.12
CA ILE A 54 13.04 31.45 8.39
C ILE A 54 14.08 31.88 9.45
N VAL A 55 14.23 31.08 10.53
CA VAL A 55 15.13 31.39 11.64
C VAL A 55 16.59 31.10 11.31
N THR A 56 16.87 30.03 10.58
CA THR A 56 18.25 29.59 10.27
C THR A 56 18.78 30.10 8.95
N SER A 57 17.93 30.62 8.07
CA SER A 57 18.23 30.94 6.67
C SER A 57 18.76 29.75 5.87
N GLU A 58 18.43 28.51 6.30
CA GLU A 58 18.72 27.26 5.58
C GLU A 58 17.56 26.94 4.63
N GLU A 59 17.78 26.01 3.70
CA GLU A 59 16.70 25.51 2.84
C GLU A 59 15.60 24.83 3.65
N ILE A 60 14.35 24.90 3.15
CA ILE A 60 13.21 24.25 3.78
C ILE A 60 13.41 22.73 3.66
N SER A 61 13.58 22.05 4.81
CA SER A 61 13.74 20.60 4.88
C SER A 61 12.83 20.00 5.94
N THR A 62 12.11 18.96 5.54
CA THR A 62 11.27 18.16 6.44
C THR A 62 11.96 16.88 6.95
N ALA A 63 13.21 16.62 6.54
CA ALA A 63 13.92 15.38 6.85
C ALA A 63 14.40 15.26 8.30
N ASP A 64 14.55 16.40 9.01
CA ASP A 64 15.18 16.42 10.33
C ASP A 64 14.28 15.96 11.49
N PHE A 65 13.00 15.77 11.25
CA PHE A 65 12.02 15.40 12.28
C PHE A 65 10.79 14.72 11.66
N ASN A 66 10.09 13.91 12.44
CA ASN A 66 8.89 13.21 11.98
C ASN A 66 7.60 13.98 12.34
N SER A 67 6.47 13.52 11.79
CA SER A 67 5.16 14.17 11.98
C SER A 67 4.68 14.15 13.44
N ILE A 68 5.09 13.14 14.23
CA ILE A 68 4.73 13.04 15.65
C ILE A 68 5.50 14.08 16.46
N GLU A 69 6.78 14.28 16.17
CA GLU A 69 7.63 15.28 16.79
C GLU A 69 7.11 16.69 16.47
N ALA A 70 6.82 16.99 15.20
CA ALA A 70 6.25 18.25 14.78
C ALA A 70 4.92 18.53 15.48
N ARG A 71 4.02 17.55 15.54
CA ARG A 71 2.75 17.63 16.26
C ARG A 71 2.97 17.98 17.73
N GLY A 72 3.75 17.17 18.45
CA GLY A 72 3.98 17.34 19.88
C GLY A 72 4.64 18.69 20.22
N PHE A 73 5.48 19.19 19.32
CA PHE A 73 6.10 20.50 19.44
C PHE A 73 5.07 21.63 19.29
N LEU A 74 4.23 21.58 18.26
CA LEU A 74 3.20 22.60 18.01
C LEU A 74 2.13 22.62 19.11
N GLU A 75 1.72 21.45 19.62
CA GLU A 75 0.80 21.33 20.76
C GLU A 75 1.39 22.00 22.03
N LYS A 76 2.70 21.85 22.29
CA LYS A 76 3.39 22.54 23.40
C LYS A 76 3.39 24.07 23.24
N LEU A 77 3.43 24.57 22.01
CA LEU A 77 3.32 26.02 21.74
C LEU A 77 1.87 26.53 21.77
N GLY A 78 0.90 25.64 22.01
CA GLY A 78 -0.53 25.99 22.16
C GLY A 78 -1.30 26.04 20.85
N PHE A 79 -0.78 25.44 19.77
CA PHE A 79 -1.54 25.29 18.54
C PHE A 79 -2.48 24.09 18.63
N VAL A 80 -3.63 24.21 17.95
CA VAL A 80 -4.61 23.13 17.83
C VAL A 80 -4.18 22.22 16.69
N ILE A 81 -4.04 20.93 16.99
CA ILE A 81 -3.75 19.90 15.97
C ILE A 81 -4.94 18.95 15.89
N GLU A 82 -5.49 18.84 14.70
CA GLU A 82 -6.54 17.88 14.40
C GLU A 82 -5.95 16.65 13.69
N THR A 83 -6.53 15.50 13.99
CA THR A 83 -6.23 14.29 13.20
C THR A 83 -7.12 14.29 11.97
N LYS A 84 -6.50 14.26 10.80
CA LYS A 84 -7.21 14.14 9.53
C LYS A 84 -7.91 12.77 9.48
N GLN A 85 -9.19 12.76 9.21
CA GLN A 85 -9.88 11.49 8.95
C GLN A 85 -9.30 10.89 7.66
N GLN A 86 -8.66 9.74 7.82
CA GLN A 86 -8.23 8.99 6.65
C GLN A 86 -9.44 8.36 5.99
N VAL A 87 -9.57 8.57 4.69
CA VAL A 87 -10.56 7.86 3.88
C VAL A 87 -10.05 6.43 3.69
N ILE A 88 -10.89 5.46 4.04
CA ILE A 88 -10.61 4.05 3.81
C ILE A 88 -11.34 3.64 2.53
N TYR A 89 -10.58 3.22 1.56
CA TYR A 89 -11.07 2.64 0.32
C TYR A 89 -11.05 1.12 0.43
N GLU A 90 -12.05 0.47 -0.13
CA GLU A 90 -12.14 -0.99 -0.12
C GLU A 90 -12.21 -1.55 -1.53
N LEU A 91 -11.43 -2.60 -1.76
CA LEU A 91 -11.51 -3.44 -2.93
C LEU A 91 -12.19 -4.75 -2.53
N HIS A 92 -13.39 -4.98 -3.05
CA HIS A 92 -14.16 -6.19 -2.83
C HIS A 92 -13.89 -7.18 -3.97
N ILE A 93 -13.40 -8.35 -3.64
CA ILE A 93 -13.03 -9.40 -4.59
C ILE A 93 -13.95 -10.60 -4.34
N THR A 94 -14.83 -10.86 -5.29
CA THR A 94 -15.70 -12.05 -5.31
C THR A 94 -15.21 -13.06 -6.35
N ALA A 95 -15.86 -14.20 -6.44
CA ALA A 95 -15.56 -15.19 -7.48
C ALA A 95 -15.66 -14.60 -8.90
N ASP A 96 -16.60 -13.67 -9.13
CA ASP A 96 -16.95 -13.20 -10.47
C ASP A 96 -16.60 -11.73 -10.73
N SER A 97 -16.34 -10.95 -9.67
CA SER A 97 -16.15 -9.51 -9.81
C SER A 97 -15.04 -8.97 -8.88
N VAL A 98 -14.51 -7.83 -9.27
CA VAL A 98 -13.67 -6.96 -8.43
C VAL A 98 -14.27 -5.58 -8.50
N ALA A 99 -14.65 -5.02 -7.36
CA ALA A 99 -15.26 -3.71 -7.26
C ALA A 99 -14.65 -2.89 -6.14
N SER A 100 -14.40 -1.62 -6.38
CA SER A 100 -14.02 -0.66 -5.35
C SER A 100 -15.27 0.02 -4.76
N THR A 101 -15.16 0.45 -3.51
CA THR A 101 -16.21 1.21 -2.83
C THR A 101 -16.29 2.67 -3.28
N ASP A 102 -15.26 3.15 -3.95
CA ASP A 102 -15.21 4.49 -4.52
C ASP A 102 -14.81 4.39 -6.00
N GLU A 103 -15.54 5.08 -6.87
CA GLU A 103 -15.29 5.07 -8.32
C GLU A 103 -13.94 5.67 -8.71
N HIS A 104 -13.37 6.52 -7.86
CA HIS A 104 -12.05 7.12 -8.06
C HIS A 104 -10.90 6.20 -7.61
N PHE A 105 -11.22 5.17 -6.83
CA PHE A 105 -10.27 4.18 -6.36
C PHE A 105 -10.37 2.92 -7.22
N THR A 106 -9.46 2.76 -8.15
CA THR A 106 -9.47 1.69 -9.15
C THR A 106 -8.28 0.75 -9.00
N MET A 107 -8.34 -0.36 -9.71
CA MET A 107 -7.20 -1.30 -9.82
C MET A 107 -5.94 -0.63 -10.37
N ASP A 108 -6.09 0.36 -11.24
CA ASP A 108 -4.95 1.08 -11.82
C ASP A 108 -4.23 1.92 -10.76
N ASN A 109 -4.95 2.55 -9.84
CA ASN A 109 -4.34 3.25 -8.71
C ASN A 109 -3.47 2.33 -7.86
N LEU A 110 -3.93 1.07 -7.66
CA LEU A 110 -3.19 0.06 -6.90
C LEU A 110 -1.97 -0.47 -7.65
N SER A 111 -2.07 -0.64 -8.98
CA SER A 111 -0.98 -1.16 -9.79
C SER A 111 0.19 -0.19 -9.89
N LEU A 112 -0.09 1.11 -9.90
CA LEU A 112 0.92 2.17 -9.90
C LEU A 112 1.56 2.37 -8.52
N GLY A 113 0.89 1.94 -7.44
CA GLY A 113 1.49 1.72 -6.11
C GLY A 113 1.96 2.96 -5.34
N ASN A 114 1.83 4.17 -5.93
CA ASN A 114 2.51 5.35 -5.40
C ASN A 114 1.66 6.11 -4.39
N ASP A 115 0.34 6.12 -4.55
CA ASP A 115 -0.54 7.02 -3.80
C ASP A 115 -1.33 6.33 -2.70
N PHE A 116 -1.36 5.01 -2.68
CA PHE A 116 -2.13 4.22 -1.73
C PHE A 116 -1.29 3.16 -1.04
N GLU A 117 -1.59 2.92 0.25
CA GLU A 117 -1.01 1.83 1.01
C GLU A 117 -2.11 0.92 1.59
N PRO A 118 -1.90 -0.40 1.60
CA PRO A 118 -2.86 -1.32 2.20
C PRO A 118 -2.84 -1.18 3.72
N THR A 119 -4.03 -1.08 4.33
CA THR A 119 -4.21 -0.91 5.78
C THR A 119 -4.78 -2.14 6.46
N ASP A 120 -5.66 -2.88 5.77
CA ASP A 120 -6.22 -4.13 6.27
C ASP A 120 -6.59 -5.07 5.12
N ALA A 121 -6.70 -6.37 5.44
CA ALA A 121 -7.19 -7.39 4.52
C ALA A 121 -7.92 -8.47 5.30
N TYR A 122 -9.08 -8.88 4.82
CA TYR A 122 -9.88 -9.91 5.47
C TYR A 122 -10.74 -10.69 4.47
N PHE A 123 -11.20 -11.84 4.92
CA PHE A 123 -12.20 -12.64 4.23
C PHE A 123 -13.54 -12.47 4.93
N GLU A 124 -14.57 -12.13 4.20
CA GLU A 124 -15.94 -12.03 4.69
C GLU A 124 -16.76 -13.17 4.10
N LYS A 125 -17.28 -14.02 4.98
CA LYS A 125 -18.17 -15.11 4.60
C LYS A 125 -19.54 -14.58 4.23
N ALA A 126 -20.30 -15.35 3.47
CA ALA A 126 -21.68 -15.02 3.08
C ALA A 126 -22.60 -14.70 4.27
N ASN A 127 -22.31 -15.21 5.46
CA ASN A 127 -23.07 -14.93 6.69
C ASN A 127 -22.62 -13.65 7.42
N GLY A 128 -21.65 -12.89 6.88
CA GLY A 128 -21.09 -11.69 7.49
C GLY A 128 -19.97 -11.94 8.51
N GLU A 129 -19.55 -13.17 8.72
CA GLU A 129 -18.40 -13.48 9.59
C GLU A 129 -17.11 -13.03 8.91
N ILE A 130 -16.30 -12.27 9.65
CA ILE A 130 -15.02 -11.75 9.18
C ILE A 130 -13.88 -12.62 9.73
N VAL A 131 -13.03 -13.11 8.83
CA VAL A 131 -11.82 -13.84 9.16
C VAL A 131 -10.60 -13.06 8.71
N LYS A 132 -9.73 -12.73 9.65
CA LYS A 132 -8.47 -12.03 9.38
C LYS A 132 -7.30 -13.01 9.31
N ARG A 133 -6.24 -12.55 8.67
CA ARG A 133 -4.98 -13.28 8.60
C ARG A 133 -4.41 -13.46 10.01
N ASP A 134 -4.15 -14.70 10.38
CA ASP A 134 -3.37 -15.04 11.57
C ASP A 134 -1.90 -14.76 11.29
N ARG A 135 -1.46 -13.56 11.69
CA ARG A 135 -0.12 -13.04 11.34
C ARG A 135 0.95 -13.70 12.19
N GLN A 136 1.97 -14.18 11.54
CA GLN A 136 3.20 -14.57 12.21
C GLN A 136 3.95 -13.33 12.73
N LYS A 137 4.76 -13.49 13.77
CA LYS A 137 5.51 -12.40 14.43
C LYS A 137 6.35 -11.51 13.49
N ARG A 138 6.65 -11.98 12.28
CA ARG A 138 7.43 -11.25 11.26
C ARG A 138 6.57 -10.51 10.23
N GLU A 139 5.26 -10.73 10.22
CA GLU A 139 4.34 -10.08 9.29
C GLU A 139 3.80 -8.78 9.92
N HIS A 140 4.63 -7.73 9.93
CA HIS A 140 4.30 -6.48 10.63
C HIS A 140 3.41 -5.54 9.82
N LYS A 141 3.41 -5.67 8.50
CA LYS A 141 2.66 -4.77 7.59
C LYS A 141 1.70 -5.58 6.72
N ILE A 142 0.57 -4.96 6.40
CA ILE A 142 -0.29 -5.42 5.31
C ILE A 142 0.43 -5.16 3.99
N SER A 143 0.35 -6.11 3.08
CA SER A 143 0.93 -6.01 1.74
C SER A 143 0.07 -6.78 0.74
N ASN A 144 0.38 -6.67 -0.54
CA ASN A 144 -0.27 -7.47 -1.57
C ASN A 144 -0.13 -8.99 -1.34
N GLN A 145 0.89 -9.43 -0.60
CA GLN A 145 1.07 -10.82 -0.22
C GLN A 145 0.13 -11.29 0.92
N THR A 146 -0.54 -10.35 1.61
CA THR A 146 -1.45 -10.70 2.69
C THR A 146 -2.66 -11.48 2.19
N LEU A 147 -3.24 -11.07 1.06
CA LEU A 147 -4.40 -11.75 0.48
C LEU A 147 -4.12 -13.20 0.07
N PRO A 148 -3.08 -13.53 -0.72
CA PRO A 148 -2.81 -14.91 -1.07
C PRO A 148 -2.51 -15.78 0.17
N LYS A 149 -1.82 -15.23 1.17
CA LYS A 149 -1.59 -15.94 2.44
C LYS A 149 -2.89 -16.15 3.22
N LEU A 150 -3.81 -15.18 3.19
CA LEU A 150 -5.13 -15.33 3.79
C LEU A 150 -5.97 -16.38 3.04
N ALA A 151 -5.93 -16.41 1.71
CA ALA A 151 -6.61 -17.44 0.93
C ALA A 151 -6.09 -18.85 1.24
N PHE A 152 -4.78 -19.01 1.40
CA PHE A 152 -4.22 -20.28 1.91
C PHE A 152 -4.70 -20.61 3.30
N GLN A 153 -4.78 -19.64 4.21
CA GLN A 153 -5.30 -19.89 5.56
C GLN A 153 -6.75 -20.37 5.55
N ILE A 154 -7.59 -19.78 4.70
CA ILE A 154 -9.02 -20.12 4.60
C ILE A 154 -9.25 -21.45 3.91
N PHE A 155 -8.51 -21.74 2.84
CA PHE A 155 -8.73 -22.88 1.94
C PHE A 155 -7.60 -23.92 2.00
N GLU A 156 -6.80 -23.92 3.07
CA GLU A 156 -5.62 -24.79 3.20
C GLU A 156 -5.94 -26.26 2.96
N GLU A 157 -6.99 -26.77 3.62
CA GLU A 157 -7.36 -28.17 3.52
C GLU A 157 -7.86 -28.54 2.11
N GLN A 158 -8.65 -27.66 1.50
CA GLN A 158 -9.15 -27.86 0.15
C GLN A 158 -8.02 -27.83 -0.88
N ILE A 159 -7.09 -26.88 -0.75
CA ILE A 159 -5.94 -26.79 -1.63
C ILE A 159 -5.02 -28.00 -1.47
N ALA A 160 -4.76 -28.43 -0.23
CA ALA A 160 -3.91 -29.58 0.03
C ALA A 160 -4.52 -30.90 -0.48
N ALA A 161 -5.86 -30.99 -0.50
CA ALA A 161 -6.57 -32.16 -1.02
C ALA A 161 -6.61 -32.26 -2.54
N LEU A 162 -6.26 -31.19 -3.27
CA LEU A 162 -6.20 -31.23 -4.72
C LEU A 162 -5.12 -32.22 -5.21
N PRO A 163 -5.41 -33.00 -6.26
CA PRO A 163 -4.38 -33.75 -6.96
C PRO A 163 -3.22 -32.86 -7.44
N ALA A 164 -2.03 -33.41 -7.54
CA ALA A 164 -0.83 -32.65 -7.96
C ALA A 164 -1.02 -31.98 -9.32
N GLU A 165 -1.67 -32.66 -10.27
CA GLU A 165 -1.97 -32.11 -11.60
C GLU A 165 -2.92 -30.90 -11.53
N GLU A 166 -3.92 -30.94 -10.65
CA GLU A 166 -4.83 -29.80 -10.45
C GLU A 166 -4.13 -28.64 -9.76
N ARG A 167 -3.24 -28.90 -8.80
CA ARG A 167 -2.41 -27.85 -8.21
C ARG A 167 -1.47 -27.22 -9.22
N ALA A 168 -0.83 -28.02 -10.05
CA ALA A 168 0.04 -27.52 -11.12
C ALA A 168 -0.72 -26.69 -12.18
N GLY A 169 -1.99 -26.99 -12.41
CA GLY A 169 -2.89 -26.25 -13.30
C GLY A 169 -3.64 -25.09 -12.62
N PHE A 170 -3.38 -24.78 -11.36
CA PHE A 170 -4.12 -23.73 -10.66
C PHE A 170 -3.73 -22.34 -11.18
N PRO A 171 -4.68 -21.50 -11.64
CA PRO A 171 -4.40 -20.17 -12.15
C PRO A 171 -3.83 -19.25 -11.06
N ILE A 172 -2.70 -18.60 -11.33
CA ILE A 172 -2.02 -17.74 -10.38
C ILE A 172 -2.03 -16.29 -10.83
N CYS A 173 -1.52 -16.00 -12.04
CA CYS A 173 -1.43 -14.66 -12.55
C CYS A 173 -1.37 -14.62 -14.08
N LYS A 174 -1.80 -13.50 -14.63
CA LYS A 174 -1.37 -13.10 -15.97
C LYS A 174 -0.04 -12.38 -15.84
N TYR A 175 0.95 -12.83 -16.60
CA TYR A 175 2.26 -12.21 -16.59
C TYR A 175 2.50 -11.49 -17.90
N ASN A 176 2.66 -10.17 -17.81
CA ASN A 176 3.14 -9.28 -18.86
C ASN A 176 2.43 -9.25 -20.23
N SER A 177 3.11 -8.58 -21.15
CA SER A 177 2.77 -8.23 -22.51
C SER A 177 2.31 -9.36 -23.42
N ASP A 178 2.53 -10.63 -23.06
CA ASP A 178 2.12 -11.78 -23.85
C ASP A 178 0.82 -12.44 -23.37
N ASP A 179 0.15 -11.86 -22.38
CA ASP A 179 -1.15 -12.31 -21.82
C ASP A 179 -1.18 -13.78 -21.35
N LYS A 180 0.00 -14.38 -21.13
CA LYS A 180 0.08 -15.77 -20.71
C LYS A 180 -0.25 -15.92 -19.24
N MET A 181 -1.19 -16.83 -18.95
CA MET A 181 -1.50 -17.23 -17.59
C MET A 181 -0.36 -18.06 -17.02
N ARG A 182 0.04 -17.78 -15.78
CA ARG A 182 0.91 -18.63 -14.98
C ARG A 182 0.09 -19.50 -14.06
N TYR A 183 0.56 -20.70 -13.86
CA TYR A 183 -0.13 -21.72 -13.09
C TYR A 183 0.80 -22.34 -12.06
N GLY A 184 0.22 -22.87 -11.01
CA GLY A 184 0.84 -23.80 -10.12
C GLY A 184 0.88 -23.37 -8.67
N ILE A 185 0.41 -24.28 -7.81
CA ILE A 185 0.64 -24.29 -6.37
C ILE A 185 1.54 -25.48 -6.09
N TYR A 186 2.69 -25.23 -5.48
CA TYR A 186 3.70 -26.23 -5.22
C TYR A 186 3.85 -26.44 -3.72
N LEU A 187 4.16 -27.66 -3.30
CA LEU A 187 4.33 -28.01 -1.90
C LEU A 187 5.78 -27.91 -1.44
N THR A 188 6.73 -27.97 -2.36
CA THR A 188 8.15 -27.83 -2.08
C THR A 188 8.81 -26.80 -2.98
N GLU A 189 9.93 -26.26 -2.52
CA GLU A 189 10.73 -25.33 -3.31
C GLU A 189 11.38 -26.00 -4.52
N GLU A 190 11.68 -27.28 -4.43
CA GLU A 190 12.21 -28.07 -5.52
C GLU A 190 11.18 -28.18 -6.64
N GLU A 191 9.94 -28.57 -6.31
CA GLU A 191 8.84 -28.62 -7.31
C GLU A 191 8.65 -27.23 -7.98
N LEU A 192 8.69 -26.15 -7.17
CA LEU A 192 8.58 -24.80 -7.72
C LEU A 192 9.68 -24.50 -8.74
N LYS A 193 10.94 -24.79 -8.41
CA LYS A 193 12.12 -24.50 -9.26
C LYS A 193 12.14 -25.30 -10.56
N GLU A 194 11.51 -26.45 -10.59
CA GLU A 194 11.36 -27.24 -11.82
C GLU A 194 10.43 -26.56 -12.84
N HIS A 195 9.51 -25.72 -12.38
CA HIS A 195 8.47 -25.10 -13.20
C HIS A 195 8.66 -23.60 -13.40
N ILE A 196 9.30 -22.91 -12.46
CA ILE A 196 9.45 -21.46 -12.42
C ILE A 196 10.92 -21.11 -12.25
N THR A 197 11.45 -20.35 -13.19
CA THR A 197 12.85 -19.89 -13.18
C THR A 197 13.05 -18.61 -12.37
N SER A 198 11.99 -17.88 -12.04
CA SER A 198 12.03 -16.67 -11.21
C SER A 198 11.96 -17.03 -9.74
N LEU A 199 12.70 -16.27 -8.90
CA LEU A 199 12.68 -16.41 -7.45
C LEU A 199 11.52 -15.64 -6.78
N GLU A 200 10.68 -14.99 -7.56
CA GLU A 200 9.57 -14.20 -7.07
C GLU A 200 8.35 -15.07 -6.80
N TYR A 201 8.17 -15.50 -5.57
CA TYR A 201 7.02 -16.29 -5.15
C TYR A 201 6.55 -15.90 -3.75
N VAL A 202 5.28 -16.14 -3.49
CA VAL A 202 4.70 -16.04 -2.16
C VAL A 202 4.79 -17.40 -1.48
N THR A 203 5.28 -17.40 -0.25
CA THR A 203 5.31 -18.59 0.58
C THR A 203 4.28 -18.45 1.69
N TYR A 204 3.45 -19.46 1.85
CA TYR A 204 2.59 -19.63 3.02
C TYR A 204 3.05 -20.84 3.82
N ILE A 205 3.33 -20.61 5.08
CA ILE A 205 3.75 -21.67 6.01
C ILE A 205 2.73 -21.72 7.13
N ASN A 206 2.11 -22.90 7.32
CA ASN A 206 1.23 -23.18 8.44
C ASN A 206 1.55 -24.56 9.00
N HIS A 207 1.95 -24.64 10.27
CA HIS A 207 2.35 -25.86 10.94
C HIS A 207 3.42 -26.63 10.13
N ASN A 208 3.01 -27.77 9.52
CA ASN A 208 3.88 -28.64 8.74
C ASN A 208 3.67 -28.51 7.21
N ARG A 209 2.86 -27.57 6.77
CA ARG A 209 2.57 -27.37 5.35
C ARG A 209 3.22 -26.11 4.83
N VAL A 210 3.80 -26.20 3.66
CA VAL A 210 4.38 -25.10 2.92
C VAL A 210 3.78 -25.10 1.54
N PHE A 211 3.28 -23.94 1.11
CA PHE A 211 2.76 -23.72 -0.22
C PHE A 211 3.57 -22.64 -0.90
N TYR A 212 3.92 -22.86 -2.14
CA TYR A 212 4.62 -21.91 -3.00
C TYR A 212 3.75 -21.55 -4.18
N ILE A 213 3.57 -20.26 -4.44
CA ILE A 213 2.87 -19.74 -5.61
C ILE A 213 3.64 -18.59 -6.21
N TYR A 214 3.51 -18.39 -7.50
CA TYR A 214 4.03 -17.23 -8.19
C TYR A 214 3.00 -16.10 -8.14
N CYS A 215 3.16 -15.18 -7.18
CA CYS A 215 2.19 -14.11 -6.95
C CYS A 215 2.91 -12.90 -6.32
N TRP A 216 3.16 -11.86 -7.08
CA TRP A 216 4.02 -10.74 -6.69
C TRP A 216 3.42 -9.35 -6.85
N ASN A 217 2.32 -9.22 -7.59
CA ASN A 217 1.62 -7.94 -7.74
C ASN A 217 0.13 -8.07 -7.40
N ILE A 218 -0.57 -6.94 -7.38
CA ILE A 218 -1.99 -6.90 -7.01
C ILE A 218 -2.87 -7.71 -7.98
N PHE A 219 -2.58 -7.69 -9.28
CA PHE A 219 -3.35 -8.43 -10.28
C PHE A 219 -3.21 -9.94 -10.10
N SER A 220 -1.98 -10.41 -9.87
CA SER A 220 -1.72 -11.83 -9.58
C SER A 220 -2.45 -12.26 -8.32
N THR A 221 -2.40 -11.43 -7.27
CA THR A 221 -3.11 -11.65 -6.03
C THR A 221 -4.60 -11.82 -6.25
N ILE A 222 -5.21 -10.93 -7.04
CA ILE A 222 -6.65 -10.98 -7.33
C ILE A 222 -7.03 -12.22 -8.12
N ILE A 223 -6.29 -12.55 -9.18
CA ILE A 223 -6.54 -13.75 -9.98
C ILE A 223 -6.52 -15.00 -9.09
N PHE A 224 -5.50 -15.11 -8.24
CA PHE A 224 -5.37 -16.23 -7.33
C PHE A 224 -6.52 -16.35 -6.33
N VAL A 225 -6.88 -15.26 -5.65
CA VAL A 225 -7.96 -15.32 -4.65
C VAL A 225 -9.33 -15.50 -5.28
N GLN A 226 -9.58 -14.97 -6.48
CA GLN A 226 -10.80 -15.24 -7.22
C GLN A 226 -10.92 -16.71 -7.60
N GLU A 227 -9.83 -17.35 -8.03
CA GLU A 227 -9.87 -18.77 -8.37
C GLU A 227 -10.08 -19.63 -7.11
N CYS A 228 -9.52 -19.25 -5.96
CA CYS A 228 -9.82 -19.88 -4.69
C CYS A 228 -11.34 -19.78 -4.36
N LEU A 229 -11.94 -18.60 -4.54
CA LEU A 229 -13.36 -18.39 -4.34
C LEU A 229 -14.21 -19.24 -5.29
N ARG A 230 -13.85 -19.31 -6.57
CA ARG A 230 -14.57 -20.13 -7.57
C ARG A 230 -14.57 -21.61 -7.23
N LYS A 231 -13.42 -22.11 -6.78
CA LYS A 231 -13.27 -23.57 -6.48
C LYS A 231 -13.81 -23.95 -5.12
N PHE A 232 -13.65 -23.12 -4.11
CA PHE A 232 -13.86 -23.50 -2.72
C PHE A 232 -14.83 -22.60 -1.95
N GLY A 233 -15.07 -21.38 -2.43
CA GLY A 233 -15.93 -20.39 -1.78
C GLY A 233 -17.41 -20.73 -1.92
N GLN A 234 -18.21 -20.10 -1.07
CA GLN A 234 -19.66 -20.12 -1.13
C GLN A 234 -20.17 -18.85 -1.82
N ALA A 235 -21.35 -18.90 -2.38
CA ALA A 235 -21.98 -17.72 -2.97
C ALA A 235 -22.15 -16.62 -1.90
N GLY A 236 -21.57 -15.44 -2.16
CA GLY A 236 -21.55 -14.31 -1.22
C GLY A 236 -20.26 -14.17 -0.43
N ASP A 237 -19.35 -15.15 -0.47
CA ASP A 237 -18.01 -15.00 0.08
C ASP A 237 -17.19 -13.98 -0.72
N LYS A 238 -16.39 -13.18 -0.02
CA LYS A 238 -15.50 -12.21 -0.65
C LYS A 238 -14.23 -11.98 0.16
N PHE A 239 -13.16 -11.63 -0.53
CA PHE A 239 -12.01 -11.00 0.08
C PHE A 239 -12.15 -9.49 0.00
N VAL A 240 -11.75 -8.80 1.05
CA VAL A 240 -11.71 -7.34 1.11
C VAL A 240 -10.29 -6.90 1.40
N LEU A 241 -9.82 -5.92 0.64
CA LEU A 241 -8.55 -5.27 0.85
C LEU A 241 -8.80 -3.78 1.05
N GLN A 242 -8.40 -3.27 2.21
CA GLN A 242 -8.57 -1.86 2.57
C GLN A 242 -7.28 -1.09 2.29
N TYR A 243 -7.45 0.12 1.78
CA TYR A 243 -6.39 1.05 1.46
C TYR A 243 -6.70 2.44 2.02
N THR A 244 -5.63 3.19 2.24
CA THR A 244 -5.68 4.63 2.47
C THR A 244 -4.65 5.31 1.58
N GLU A 245 -4.84 6.60 1.34
CA GLU A 245 -3.82 7.41 0.70
C GLU A 245 -2.53 7.38 1.52
N LYS A 246 -1.41 7.21 0.84
CA LYS A 246 -0.10 7.31 1.48
C LYS A 246 0.09 8.71 2.03
N ALA A 247 0.74 8.77 3.17
CA ALA A 247 1.29 9.99 3.67
C ALA A 247 2.32 10.54 2.68
N ALA A 248 2.20 11.79 2.27
CA ALA A 248 3.20 12.47 1.44
C ALA A 248 4.62 12.45 2.06
N ASP A 249 4.71 12.13 3.34
CA ASP A 249 5.93 12.00 4.14
C ASP A 249 6.45 10.56 4.31
N SER A 250 5.85 9.58 3.67
CA SER A 250 6.47 8.26 3.68
C SER A 250 7.76 8.39 2.88
N ASP A 251 8.90 8.14 3.52
CA ASP A 251 10.21 8.04 2.90
C ASP A 251 10.20 6.98 1.78
N SER A 252 9.51 7.28 0.71
CA SER A 252 9.64 6.58 -0.56
C SER A 252 10.76 7.22 -1.36
N ASP A 253 11.92 7.45 -0.74
CA ASP A 253 13.20 7.63 -1.44
C ASP A 253 13.55 6.42 -2.33
N TRP A 254 12.59 5.51 -2.48
CA TRP A 254 12.74 4.30 -3.30
C TRP A 254 12.39 4.51 -4.78
N PHE A 255 11.88 5.67 -5.14
CA PHE A 255 11.80 6.10 -6.52
C PHE A 255 12.57 7.41 -6.69
N PRO A 256 13.92 7.34 -6.76
CA PRO A 256 14.64 8.47 -7.31
C PRO A 256 14.17 8.60 -8.75
N ALA A 257 13.69 9.77 -9.09
CA ALA A 257 13.49 10.20 -10.46
C ALA A 257 12.30 9.65 -11.27
N ILE A 258 11.15 9.41 -10.63
CA ILE A 258 9.94 9.75 -11.38
C ILE A 258 9.72 11.29 -11.35
N ALA A 259 10.66 12.05 -10.81
CA ALA A 259 10.71 13.50 -11.00
C ALA A 259 10.87 13.93 -12.47
N ASP A 260 11.35 13.03 -13.33
CA ASP A 260 11.31 13.14 -14.78
C ASP A 260 10.11 12.41 -15.40
N TYR A 261 9.02 12.28 -14.64
CA TYR A 261 7.76 11.75 -15.13
C TYR A 261 7.38 12.46 -16.43
N ASN A 262 7.46 11.72 -17.52
CA ASN A 262 6.96 12.20 -18.79
C ASN A 262 5.42 12.03 -18.80
N PRO A 263 4.65 13.13 -18.71
CA PRO A 263 3.18 13.05 -18.69
C PRO A 263 2.58 12.53 -20.00
N GLU A 264 3.42 12.31 -21.03
CA GLU A 264 3.00 11.74 -22.32
C GLU A 264 3.01 10.21 -22.33
N LEU A 265 3.55 9.56 -21.28
CA LEU A 265 3.50 8.09 -21.19
C LEU A 265 2.07 7.62 -20.89
N THR A 266 1.59 6.72 -21.73
CA THR A 266 0.30 6.08 -21.53
C THR A 266 0.39 4.99 -20.45
N VAL A 267 -0.76 4.53 -19.94
CA VAL A 267 -0.83 3.41 -18.98
C VAL A 267 -0.16 2.15 -19.52
N ASP A 268 -0.22 1.93 -20.84
CA ASP A 268 0.42 0.77 -21.49
C ASP A 268 1.94 0.92 -21.59
N ASP A 269 2.43 2.14 -21.75
CA ASP A 269 3.88 2.45 -21.68
C ASP A 269 4.42 2.17 -20.27
N TRP A 270 3.67 2.52 -19.23
CA TRP A 270 4.00 2.21 -17.84
C TRP A 270 4.00 0.71 -17.56
N LYS A 271 3.01 -0.03 -18.07
CA LYS A 271 2.98 -1.49 -17.97
C LYS A 271 4.21 -2.12 -18.62
N SER A 272 4.65 -1.57 -19.75
CA SER A 272 5.85 -2.03 -20.47
C SER A 272 7.13 -1.72 -19.70
N LEU A 273 7.24 -0.54 -19.08
CA LEU A 273 8.40 -0.15 -18.27
C LEU A 273 8.51 -0.97 -16.97
N LEU A 274 7.39 -1.26 -16.30
CA LEU A 274 7.35 -2.11 -15.11
C LEU A 274 7.61 -3.59 -15.45
N ALA A 275 7.44 -3.98 -16.71
CA ALA A 275 7.72 -5.33 -17.20
C ALA A 275 9.21 -5.58 -17.47
N ASP A 276 10.00 -4.53 -17.61
CA ASP A 276 11.45 -4.65 -17.79
C ASP A 276 12.14 -4.72 -16.44
N SER A 277 12.31 -5.94 -15.92
CA SER A 277 12.96 -6.21 -14.64
C SER A 277 14.42 -5.71 -14.54
N SER A 278 15.00 -5.21 -15.64
CA SER A 278 16.33 -4.62 -15.66
C SER A 278 16.39 -3.23 -14.98
N VAL A 279 15.24 -2.62 -14.71
CA VAL A 279 15.16 -1.31 -14.04
C VAL A 279 15.30 -1.43 -12.50
N PHE A 280 15.23 -2.67 -11.96
CA PHE A 280 15.23 -2.94 -10.51
C PHE A 280 16.45 -3.72 -10.02
N THR A 281 17.54 -3.75 -10.76
CA THR A 281 18.82 -4.33 -10.32
C THR A 281 19.84 -3.27 -9.92
#